data_ef7bd5d9750d9d80f554d2946b93a712
#
_entry.id   ef7bd5d9750d9d80f554d2946b93a712
#
_cell.length_a   1.000
_cell.length_b   1.000
_cell.length_c   1.000
_cell.angle_alpha   90.00
_cell.angle_beta   90.00
_cell.angle_gamma   90.00
#
_symmetry.space_group_name_H-M   'P 1'
#
loop_
_entity.id
_entity.type
_entity.pdbx_description
1 polymer ?
#
loop_
_entity_poly.entity_id
_entity_poly.type
_entity_poly.pdbx_seq_one_letter_code
_entity_poly.pdbx_strand_id
1 'polypeptide(L)'
;MSCNDPQPASQQAEVAPAPATETVAQADSTPQTDAVSAATNVAKSASYNGVITVPPQRQATVTLTMGGSIHSTSLLPGNHVSQGEVIATIENPEFIQLQQTYLESAAQTEYLEKEYNRQKMLSEQEAASQKRFQQSKADYLSMKSRMEAAAAQLKLLQVDVNRLHEQGIQPYLEVKAPLSGYITNMHINLGTYLNAGEPVCDVVNKGETLLELTAYEKDLDSLQVGCPVEFQVNGMGAQTFEATVITIGQEVDDVNRSLQVYARVKEPNSRFRPGMYVSAKIRKND
;
A
#
# COMPACT_ATOMS: atom_id res chain seq x y z
N MET A 1 2.59 -38.92 -50.60
CA MET A 1 1.67 -40.02 -50.19
C MET A 1 0.89 -39.46 -49.06
N SER A 2 -0.19 -38.82 -49.32
CA SER A 2 -1.54 -39.27 -49.66
C SER A 2 -2.31 -39.68 -48.41
N CYS A 3 -3.33 -38.88 -48.14
CA CYS A 3 -4.73 -39.21 -47.82
C CYS A 3 -5.01 -39.59 -46.37
N ASN A 4 -6.06 -39.16 -45.69
CA ASN A 4 -7.36 -38.65 -46.13
C ASN A 4 -8.17 -38.25 -44.86
N ASP A 5 -8.94 -37.21 -44.96
CA ASP A 5 -10.17 -36.94 -44.17
C ASP A 5 -11.19 -38.07 -44.30
N PRO A 6 -12.22 -38.19 -43.45
CA PRO A 6 -13.39 -37.32 -43.59
C PRO A 6 -14.20 -37.00 -42.32
N GLN A 7 -14.85 -35.83 -42.35
CA GLN A 7 -16.11 -35.53 -41.68
C GLN A 7 -17.29 -36.32 -42.32
N PRO A 8 -18.43 -36.59 -41.62
CA PRO A 8 -19.70 -35.97 -41.97
C PRO A 8 -20.57 -35.57 -40.77
N ALA A 9 -21.22 -34.44 -40.80
CA ALA A 9 -22.53 -34.05 -41.34
C ALA A 9 -23.76 -34.34 -40.44
N SER A 10 -24.32 -33.23 -40.00
CA SER A 10 -25.73 -32.82 -39.90
C SER A 10 -26.83 -33.82 -39.59
N GLN A 11 -27.72 -33.44 -38.63
CA GLN A 11 -29.16 -33.52 -38.85
C GLN A 11 -29.93 -32.53 -37.98
N GLN A 12 -30.73 -31.71 -38.67
CA GLN A 12 -31.83 -30.87 -38.20
C GLN A 12 -33.11 -31.70 -37.97
N ALA A 13 -33.93 -31.27 -37.04
CA ALA A 13 -35.42 -31.38 -37.04
C ALA A 13 -35.91 -30.44 -35.95
N GLU A 14 -36.43 -29.30 -36.15
CA GLU A 14 -37.75 -28.85 -36.69
C GLU A 14 -38.96 -29.58 -36.11
N VAL A 15 -39.82 -28.84 -35.38
CA VAL A 15 -41.27 -28.67 -35.50
C VAL A 15 -41.89 -28.01 -34.25
N ALA A 16 -42.49 -26.81 -34.41
CA ALA A 16 -43.55 -26.24 -33.58
C ALA A 16 -44.92 -26.78 -34.06
N PRO A 17 -46.14 -26.38 -33.61
CA PRO A 17 -46.61 -25.22 -32.85
C PRO A 17 -47.71 -25.50 -31.78
N ALA A 18 -48.26 -24.43 -31.23
CA ALA A 18 -49.38 -24.27 -30.30
C ALA A 18 -50.76 -24.80 -30.78
N PRO A 19 -51.83 -24.80 -29.92
CA PRO A 19 -52.65 -23.61 -29.82
C PRO A 19 -53.29 -23.33 -28.44
N ALA A 20 -53.84 -22.11 -28.40
CA ALA A 20 -54.61 -21.47 -27.36
C ALA A 20 -56.02 -22.08 -27.12
N THR A 21 -56.57 -21.80 -25.96
CA THR A 21 -58.01 -21.42 -25.84
C THR A 21 -58.30 -20.63 -24.57
N GLU A 22 -59.00 -19.55 -24.77
CA GLU A 22 -59.63 -18.66 -23.81
C GLU A 22 -60.67 -19.36 -22.94
N THR A 23 -61.01 -18.78 -21.78
CA THR A 23 -62.36 -18.50 -21.38
C THR A 23 -62.43 -17.50 -20.21
N VAL A 24 -63.23 -16.46 -20.44
CA VAL A 24 -63.69 -15.34 -19.64
C VAL A 24 -64.69 -15.82 -18.58
N ALA A 25 -64.72 -15.20 -17.39
CA ALA A 25 -65.95 -14.85 -16.69
C ALA A 25 -65.71 -13.81 -15.57
N GLN A 26 -66.53 -12.80 -15.60
CA GLN A 26 -66.65 -11.62 -14.80
C GLN A 26 -67.36 -11.77 -13.45
N ALA A 27 -67.22 -10.69 -12.68
CA ALA A 27 -68.08 -10.04 -11.67
C ALA A 27 -67.92 -10.55 -10.22
N ASP A 28 -67.99 -9.77 -9.19
CA ASP A 28 -68.56 -8.43 -8.90
C ASP A 28 -68.19 -8.06 -7.42
N SER A 29 -68.30 -6.76 -7.17
CA SER A 29 -68.60 -6.09 -5.88
C SER A 29 -67.55 -5.96 -4.78
N THR A 30 -67.15 -4.67 -4.63
CA THR A 30 -66.63 -3.96 -3.43
C THR A 30 -67.48 -4.11 -2.16
N PRO A 31 -66.91 -3.89 -0.97
CA PRO A 31 -66.89 -2.50 -0.48
C PRO A 31 -65.58 -2.05 0.19
N GLN A 32 -65.35 -0.77 0.11
CA GLN A 32 -64.35 0.04 0.81
C GLN A 32 -64.40 -0.17 2.32
N THR A 33 -63.21 -0.28 2.89
CA THR A 33 -62.99 0.15 4.29
C THR A 33 -61.70 0.94 4.31
N ASP A 34 -61.81 2.18 4.72
CA ASP A 34 -60.73 3.12 4.97
C ASP A 34 -59.78 2.52 6.04
N ALA A 35 -58.59 2.19 5.58
CA ALA A 35 -57.44 1.98 6.48
C ALA A 35 -56.44 3.12 6.22
N VAL A 36 -56.38 3.99 7.18
CA VAL A 36 -55.43 5.09 7.33
C VAL A 36 -54.04 4.52 7.06
N SER A 37 -53.48 4.82 5.89
CA SER A 37 -52.10 4.55 5.56
C SER A 37 -51.23 5.45 6.38
N ALA A 38 -50.71 4.96 7.49
CA ALA A 38 -49.54 5.54 8.14
C ALA A 38 -48.42 5.51 7.09
N ALA A 39 -48.15 6.65 6.48
CA ALA A 39 -46.98 6.82 5.64
C ALA A 39 -45.73 6.61 6.50
N THR A 40 -45.30 5.37 6.56
CA THR A 40 -43.93 5.06 7.00
C THR A 40 -43.03 5.68 5.95
N ASN A 41 -42.36 6.76 6.30
CA ASN A 41 -41.24 7.30 5.54
C ASN A 41 -40.19 6.21 5.42
N VAL A 42 -40.27 5.40 4.39
CA VAL A 42 -39.18 4.50 3.99
C VAL A 42 -38.12 5.41 3.41
N ALA A 43 -37.21 5.85 4.26
CA ALA A 43 -36.00 6.52 3.81
C ALA A 43 -35.42 5.71 2.64
N LYS A 44 -35.31 6.31 1.48
CA LYS A 44 -34.77 5.69 0.26
C LYS A 44 -33.29 5.33 0.54
N SER A 45 -33.08 4.12 1.03
CA SER A 45 -31.73 3.58 1.23
C SER A 45 -31.27 2.97 -0.10
N ALA A 46 -30.29 3.58 -0.74
CA ALA A 46 -29.61 2.97 -1.87
C ALA A 46 -28.62 1.92 -1.37
N SER A 47 -28.57 0.79 -2.05
CA SER A 47 -27.63 -0.30 -1.74
C SER A 47 -26.41 -0.21 -2.65
N TYR A 48 -25.23 -0.25 -2.06
CA TYR A 48 -23.95 -0.14 -2.73
C TYR A 48 -23.09 -1.35 -2.42
N ASN A 49 -22.33 -1.80 -3.40
CA ASN A 49 -21.32 -2.82 -3.20
C ASN A 49 -19.95 -2.15 -3.08
N GLY A 50 -19.04 -2.82 -2.39
CA GLY A 50 -17.68 -2.33 -2.24
C GLY A 50 -16.77 -3.34 -1.59
N VAL A 51 -15.64 -2.85 -1.14
CA VAL A 51 -14.62 -3.67 -0.47
C VAL A 51 -14.12 -2.96 0.80
N ILE A 52 -13.65 -3.76 1.73
CA ILE A 52 -12.88 -3.26 2.87
C ILE A 52 -11.50 -2.87 2.36
N THR A 53 -11.04 -1.67 2.71
CA THR A 53 -9.72 -1.17 2.41
C THR A 53 -9.07 -0.52 3.64
N VAL A 54 -7.85 -0.05 3.52
CA VAL A 54 -7.16 0.75 4.53
C VAL A 54 -6.66 2.05 3.91
N PRO A 55 -6.49 3.12 4.69
CA PRO A 55 -5.90 4.34 4.17
C PRO A 55 -4.50 4.09 3.57
N PRO A 56 -4.08 4.82 2.51
CA PRO A 56 -2.75 4.67 1.91
C PRO A 56 -1.60 4.80 2.92
N GLN A 57 -1.78 5.61 3.99
CA GLN A 57 -0.78 5.78 5.06
C GLN A 57 -0.64 4.54 5.97
N ARG A 58 -1.57 3.60 5.88
CA ARG A 58 -1.62 2.35 6.64
C ARG A 58 -1.20 1.13 5.82
N GLN A 59 -0.74 1.36 4.61
CA GLN A 59 -0.25 0.33 3.71
C GLN A 59 1.12 0.75 3.16
N ALA A 60 2.05 -0.19 3.08
CA ALA A 60 3.36 0.06 2.51
C ALA A 60 3.81 -1.16 1.70
N THR A 61 4.26 -0.91 0.47
CA THR A 61 5.05 -1.88 -0.29
C THR A 61 6.52 -1.67 0.06
N VAL A 62 7.12 -2.67 0.64
CA VAL A 62 8.55 -2.67 0.98
C VAL A 62 9.33 -3.00 -0.28
N THR A 63 10.17 -2.08 -0.72
CA THR A 63 11.03 -2.23 -1.90
C THR A 63 12.50 -2.16 -1.51
N LEU A 64 13.37 -2.74 -2.32
CA LEU A 64 14.81 -2.62 -2.12
C LEU A 64 15.31 -1.25 -2.56
N THR A 65 16.03 -0.56 -1.70
CA THR A 65 16.75 0.68 -2.06
C THR A 65 18.04 0.38 -2.83
N MET A 66 18.67 -0.76 -2.54
CA MET A 66 19.85 -1.30 -3.22
C MET A 66 19.57 -2.74 -3.60
N GLY A 67 19.87 -3.14 -4.84
CA GLY A 67 19.69 -4.52 -5.29
C GLY A 67 20.60 -5.50 -4.56
N GLY A 68 20.30 -6.80 -4.69
CA GLY A 68 21.12 -7.85 -4.09
C GLY A 68 20.41 -9.18 -4.03
N SER A 69 21.14 -10.22 -3.59
CA SER A 69 20.59 -11.56 -3.40
C SER A 69 19.98 -11.69 -1.99
N ILE A 70 18.82 -12.29 -1.90
CA ILE A 70 18.15 -12.56 -0.62
C ILE A 70 18.98 -13.63 0.13
N HIS A 71 19.59 -13.20 1.24
CA HIS A 71 20.35 -14.11 2.12
C HIS A 71 19.42 -14.86 3.07
N SER A 72 18.51 -14.17 3.75
CA SER A 72 17.57 -14.79 4.67
C SER A 72 16.25 -14.04 4.76
N THR A 73 15.21 -14.79 5.06
CA THR A 73 13.91 -14.30 5.54
C THR A 73 13.30 -15.37 6.44
N SER A 74 12.69 -14.97 7.54
CA SER A 74 12.01 -15.87 8.49
C SER A 74 10.51 -15.61 8.52
N LEU A 75 10.02 -14.62 7.78
CA LEU A 75 8.64 -14.15 7.83
C LEU A 75 7.79 -14.80 6.73
N LEU A 76 6.52 -14.99 7.04
CA LEU A 76 5.52 -15.55 6.13
C LEU A 76 4.36 -14.56 5.97
N PRO A 77 3.62 -14.62 4.84
CA PRO A 77 2.35 -13.92 4.72
C PRO A 77 1.43 -14.23 5.91
N GLY A 78 0.86 -13.20 6.52
CA GLY A 78 0.04 -13.29 7.74
C GLY A 78 0.81 -13.04 9.05
N ASN A 79 2.14 -13.04 9.06
CA ASN A 79 2.90 -12.64 10.23
C ASN A 79 2.71 -11.15 10.54
N HIS A 80 2.67 -10.81 11.80
CA HIS A 80 2.72 -9.42 12.26
C HIS A 80 4.18 -8.99 12.39
N VAL A 81 4.48 -7.77 11.94
CA VAL A 81 5.78 -7.12 12.09
C VAL A 81 5.64 -5.77 12.76
N SER A 82 6.62 -5.40 13.55
CA SER A 82 6.74 -4.08 14.16
C SER A 82 7.53 -3.15 13.24
N GLN A 83 7.28 -1.85 13.32
CA GLN A 83 8.09 -0.87 12.60
C GLN A 83 9.58 -1.01 12.96
N GLY A 84 10.46 -1.07 11.96
CA GLY A 84 11.89 -1.27 12.13
C GLY A 84 12.32 -2.74 12.28
N GLU A 85 11.40 -3.69 12.36
CA GLU A 85 11.70 -5.12 12.39
C GLU A 85 12.27 -5.60 11.06
N VAL A 86 13.26 -6.49 11.12
CA VAL A 86 13.92 -7.03 9.93
C VAL A 86 13.04 -8.06 9.25
N ILE A 87 12.69 -7.79 7.98
CA ILE A 87 11.88 -8.66 7.13
C ILE A 87 12.75 -9.66 6.39
N ALA A 88 13.87 -9.19 5.85
CA ALA A 88 14.83 -9.96 5.10
C ALA A 88 16.23 -9.35 5.23
N THR A 89 17.25 -10.15 4.93
CA THR A 89 18.62 -9.67 4.76
C THR A 89 19.07 -9.94 3.33
N ILE A 90 19.83 -9.01 2.76
CA ILE A 90 20.37 -9.13 1.41
C ILE A 90 21.89 -9.03 1.40
N GLU A 91 22.49 -9.73 0.45
CA GLU A 91 23.92 -9.66 0.13
C GLU A 91 24.14 -8.74 -1.06
N ASN A 92 25.03 -7.76 -0.89
CA ASN A 92 25.47 -6.89 -1.97
C ASN A 92 26.91 -6.43 -1.73
N PRO A 93 27.84 -6.70 -2.66
CA PRO A 93 29.24 -6.24 -2.55
C PRO A 93 29.36 -4.69 -2.53
N GLU A 94 28.52 -3.98 -3.22
CA GLU A 94 28.52 -2.50 -3.24
C GLU A 94 28.17 -1.93 -1.86
N PHE A 95 27.33 -2.63 -1.09
CA PHE A 95 27.01 -2.25 0.28
C PHE A 95 28.25 -2.32 1.19
N ILE A 96 29.07 -3.36 1.04
CA ILE A 96 30.33 -3.49 1.77
C ILE A 96 31.30 -2.38 1.38
N GLN A 97 31.42 -2.10 0.09
CA GLN A 97 32.30 -1.05 -0.43
C GLN A 97 31.85 0.36 0.02
N LEU A 98 30.55 0.62 0.10
CA LEU A 98 30.03 1.89 0.60
C LEU A 98 30.40 2.11 2.08
N GLN A 99 30.29 1.06 2.92
CA GLN A 99 30.70 1.10 4.32
C GLN A 99 32.21 1.35 4.45
N GLN A 100 33.01 0.68 3.65
CA GLN A 100 34.46 0.90 3.60
C GLN A 100 34.78 2.36 3.22
N THR A 101 34.14 2.87 2.17
CA THR A 101 34.33 4.25 1.72
C THR A 101 34.00 5.27 2.81
N TYR A 102 32.96 5.02 3.58
CA TYR A 102 32.60 5.88 4.71
C TYR A 102 33.67 5.84 5.81
N LEU A 103 34.08 4.65 6.24
CA LEU A 103 35.07 4.49 7.33
C LEU A 103 36.43 5.10 6.96
N GLU A 104 36.91 4.86 5.74
CA GLU A 104 38.16 5.46 5.23
C GLU A 104 38.07 6.99 5.17
N SER A 105 36.95 7.51 4.64
CA SER A 105 36.76 8.96 4.54
C SER A 105 36.61 9.60 5.90
N ALA A 106 35.99 8.93 6.88
CA ALA A 106 35.86 9.43 8.26
C ALA A 106 37.22 9.52 8.94
N ALA A 107 38.04 8.48 8.87
CA ALA A 107 39.38 8.47 9.43
C ALA A 107 40.28 9.54 8.80
N GLN A 108 40.22 9.68 7.47
CA GLN A 108 41.00 10.71 6.76
C GLN A 108 40.50 12.11 7.07
N THR A 109 39.19 12.33 7.24
CA THR A 109 38.63 13.63 7.63
C THR A 109 39.11 14.04 8.99
N GLU A 110 39.18 13.15 9.99
CA GLU A 110 39.69 13.43 11.32
C GLU A 110 41.16 13.87 11.28
N TYR A 111 41.97 13.17 10.48
CA TYR A 111 43.37 13.52 10.29
C TYR A 111 43.53 14.92 9.66
N LEU A 112 42.83 15.18 8.56
CA LEU A 112 42.90 16.45 7.82
C LEU A 112 42.29 17.61 8.60
N GLU A 113 41.33 17.38 9.47
CA GLU A 113 40.81 18.41 10.38
C GLU A 113 41.88 18.88 11.36
N LYS A 114 42.61 17.95 11.96
CA LYS A 114 43.73 18.29 12.87
C LYS A 114 44.84 19.05 12.13
N GLU A 115 45.15 18.63 10.89
CA GLU A 115 46.14 19.33 10.04
C GLU A 115 45.67 20.75 9.67
N TYR A 116 44.41 20.88 9.20
CA TYR A 116 43.81 22.18 8.90
C TYR A 116 43.86 23.15 10.11
N ASN A 117 43.48 22.67 11.30
CA ASN A 117 43.50 23.46 12.51
C ASN A 117 44.93 23.87 12.90
N ARG A 118 45.93 22.98 12.73
CA ARG A 118 47.33 23.27 12.95
C ARG A 118 47.83 24.35 11.97
N GLN A 119 47.56 24.20 10.67
CA GLN A 119 47.97 25.20 9.67
C GLN A 119 47.28 26.56 9.85
N LYS A 120 46.04 26.55 10.33
CA LYS A 120 45.29 27.75 10.68
C LYS A 120 45.99 28.51 11.81
N MET A 121 46.33 27.88 12.90
CA MET A 121 47.05 28.50 14.03
C MET A 121 48.43 29.04 13.63
N LEU A 122 49.17 28.28 12.82
CA LEU A 122 50.49 28.74 12.33
C LEU A 122 50.39 29.92 11.38
N SER A 123 49.35 29.96 10.54
CA SER A 123 49.11 31.12 9.64
C SER A 123 48.72 32.37 10.39
N GLU A 124 47.94 32.25 11.46
CA GLU A 124 47.55 33.37 12.34
C GLU A 124 48.76 33.96 13.09
N GLN A 125 49.81 33.14 13.32
CA GLN A 125 51.09 33.56 13.94
C GLN A 125 52.16 33.97 12.91
N GLU A 126 51.78 34.15 11.64
CA GLU A 126 52.68 34.46 10.50
C GLU A 126 53.80 33.40 10.30
N ALA A 127 53.67 32.21 10.91
CA ALA A 127 54.66 31.14 10.86
C ALA A 127 54.42 30.11 9.74
N ALA A 128 53.29 30.20 9.03
CA ALA A 128 52.99 29.33 7.91
C ALA A 128 52.64 30.11 6.63
N SER A 129 52.94 29.50 5.48
CA SER A 129 52.57 30.05 4.17
C SER A 129 51.04 29.98 3.95
N GLN A 130 50.46 31.10 3.54
CA GLN A 130 49.03 31.20 3.14
C GLN A 130 48.62 30.11 2.17
N LYS A 131 49.51 29.69 1.25
CA LYS A 131 49.28 28.58 0.31
C LYS A 131 49.04 27.24 1.03
N ARG A 132 49.85 26.94 2.06
CA ARG A 132 49.69 25.69 2.84
C ARG A 132 48.39 25.67 3.62
N PHE A 133 48.01 26.79 4.20
CA PHE A 133 46.70 26.91 4.87
C PHE A 133 45.55 26.70 3.92
N GLN A 134 45.56 27.33 2.73
CA GLN A 134 44.51 27.16 1.73
C GLN A 134 44.44 25.69 1.22
N GLN A 135 45.60 25.05 1.02
CA GLN A 135 45.65 23.65 0.61
C GLN A 135 45.05 22.74 1.68
N SER A 136 45.49 22.85 2.94
CA SER A 136 44.95 22.00 4.03
C SER A 136 43.47 22.20 4.25
N LYS A 137 42.93 23.40 4.05
CA LYS A 137 41.49 23.69 4.07
C LYS A 137 40.77 22.99 2.94
N ALA A 138 41.29 23.04 1.71
CA ALA A 138 40.67 22.40 0.54
C ALA A 138 40.66 20.89 0.70
N ASP A 139 41.75 20.27 1.18
CA ASP A 139 41.87 18.84 1.39
C ASP A 139 40.88 18.35 2.46
N TYR A 140 40.79 19.08 3.60
CA TYR A 140 39.81 18.80 4.65
C TYR A 140 38.37 18.86 4.14
N LEU A 141 37.98 19.94 3.46
CA LEU A 141 36.64 20.14 2.98
C LEU A 141 36.25 19.08 1.90
N SER A 142 37.21 18.72 1.03
CA SER A 142 37.00 17.67 0.00
C SER A 142 36.70 16.32 0.66
N MET A 143 37.53 15.93 1.65
CA MET A 143 37.33 14.63 2.30
C MET A 143 36.07 14.61 3.19
N LYS A 144 35.79 15.71 3.88
CA LYS A 144 34.54 15.87 4.63
C LYS A 144 33.31 15.71 3.76
N SER A 145 33.30 16.34 2.58
CA SER A 145 32.19 16.17 1.62
C SER A 145 32.02 14.72 1.17
N ARG A 146 33.13 14.00 0.95
CA ARG A 146 33.09 12.57 0.59
C ARG A 146 32.51 11.70 1.72
N MET A 147 32.94 11.96 2.96
CA MET A 147 32.41 11.29 4.15
C MET A 147 30.91 11.54 4.32
N GLU A 148 30.49 12.80 4.20
CA GLU A 148 29.08 13.19 4.34
C GLU A 148 28.21 12.57 3.25
N ALA A 149 28.71 12.47 2.01
CA ALA A 149 28.01 11.80 0.91
C ALA A 149 27.82 10.30 1.18
N ALA A 150 28.88 9.60 1.63
CA ALA A 150 28.80 8.20 1.99
C ALA A 150 27.86 7.97 3.19
N ALA A 151 27.92 8.85 4.20
CA ALA A 151 27.00 8.80 5.35
C ALA A 151 25.53 8.98 4.93
N ALA A 152 25.25 9.90 4.01
CA ALA A 152 23.91 10.11 3.47
C ALA A 152 23.39 8.88 2.72
N GLN A 153 24.22 8.22 1.92
CA GLN A 153 23.87 6.98 1.23
C GLN A 153 23.58 5.85 2.24
N LEU A 154 24.42 5.67 3.28
CA LEU A 154 24.17 4.68 4.33
C LEU A 154 22.87 4.97 5.10
N LYS A 155 22.56 6.24 5.35
CA LYS A 155 21.30 6.65 5.98
C LYS A 155 20.08 6.30 5.13
N LEU A 156 20.14 6.44 3.81
CA LEU A 156 19.07 6.01 2.91
C LEU A 156 18.83 4.50 2.99
N LEU A 157 19.88 3.71 3.27
CA LEU A 157 19.81 2.28 3.52
C LEU A 157 19.43 1.94 4.98
N GLN A 158 19.07 2.93 5.79
CA GLN A 158 18.72 2.79 7.21
C GLN A 158 19.85 2.20 8.08
N VAL A 159 21.10 2.40 7.66
CA VAL A 159 22.29 1.99 8.41
C VAL A 159 22.72 3.08 9.37
N ASP A 160 22.88 2.73 10.64
CA ASP A 160 23.43 3.64 11.65
C ASP A 160 24.98 3.67 11.56
N VAL A 161 25.50 4.83 11.20
CA VAL A 161 26.95 5.04 11.07
C VAL A 161 27.70 4.92 12.41
N ASN A 162 27.06 5.20 13.55
CA ASN A 162 27.67 5.01 14.86
C ASN A 162 27.88 3.52 15.15
N ARG A 163 26.85 2.71 14.86
CA ARG A 163 26.94 1.26 14.96
C ARG A 163 28.02 0.68 14.05
N LEU A 164 28.18 1.28 12.84
CA LEU A 164 29.24 0.87 11.91
C LEU A 164 30.66 1.13 12.48
N HIS A 165 30.84 2.24 13.19
CA HIS A 165 32.13 2.53 13.88
C HIS A 165 32.42 1.54 15.02
N GLU A 166 31.40 1.14 15.77
CA GLU A 166 31.57 0.25 16.92
C GLU A 166 31.72 -1.24 16.54
N GLN A 167 30.92 -1.69 15.57
CA GLN A 167 30.78 -3.11 15.23
C GLN A 167 31.53 -3.49 13.94
N GLY A 168 32.05 -2.51 13.19
CA GLY A 168 32.71 -2.75 11.90
C GLY A 168 31.72 -3.02 10.76
N ILE A 169 32.28 -3.40 9.61
CA ILE A 169 31.53 -3.62 8.36
C ILE A 169 30.55 -4.78 8.53
N GLN A 170 29.28 -4.52 8.19
CA GLN A 170 28.21 -5.50 8.20
C GLN A 170 28.13 -6.20 6.84
N PRO A 171 28.14 -7.54 6.76
CA PRO A 171 28.12 -8.26 5.49
C PRO A 171 26.74 -8.22 4.80
N TYR A 172 25.66 -8.04 5.57
CA TYR A 172 24.29 -8.08 5.09
C TYR A 172 23.58 -6.76 5.30
N LEU A 173 22.80 -6.33 4.31
CA LEU A 173 21.89 -5.20 4.44
C LEU A 173 20.53 -5.68 4.95
N GLU A 174 20.06 -5.08 6.04
CA GLU A 174 18.76 -5.38 6.64
C GLU A 174 17.63 -4.61 5.93
N VAL A 175 16.63 -5.33 5.45
CA VAL A 175 15.38 -4.78 4.92
C VAL A 175 14.38 -4.72 6.06
N LYS A 176 13.95 -3.51 6.44
CA LYS A 176 13.12 -3.27 7.62
C LYS A 176 11.70 -2.86 7.26
N ALA A 177 10.75 -3.23 8.12
CA ALA A 177 9.37 -2.82 8.01
C ALA A 177 9.22 -1.29 8.20
N PRO A 178 8.61 -0.56 7.26
CA PRO A 178 8.42 0.89 7.39
C PRO A 178 7.30 1.26 8.37
N LEU A 179 6.39 0.33 8.64
CA LEU A 179 5.28 0.48 9.58
C LEU A 179 4.96 -0.85 10.27
N SER A 180 4.29 -0.77 11.43
CA SER A 180 3.79 -1.96 12.11
C SER A 180 2.52 -2.46 11.45
N GLY A 181 2.44 -3.76 11.17
CA GLY A 181 1.29 -4.35 10.49
C GLY A 181 1.46 -5.82 10.17
N TYR A 182 0.66 -6.31 9.25
CA TYR A 182 0.70 -7.70 8.79
C TYR A 182 1.27 -7.78 7.38
N ILE A 183 2.16 -8.73 7.16
CA ILE A 183 2.65 -9.07 5.82
C ILE A 183 1.49 -9.70 5.05
N THR A 184 1.17 -9.16 3.87
CA THR A 184 0.10 -9.67 3.00
C THR A 184 0.64 -10.46 1.82
N ASN A 185 1.55 -9.88 1.07
CA ASN A 185 2.20 -10.52 -0.06
C ASN A 185 3.70 -10.64 0.19
N MET A 186 4.30 -11.74 -0.22
CA MET A 186 5.74 -11.94 -0.19
C MET A 186 6.19 -12.24 -1.62
N HIS A 187 7.12 -11.42 -2.13
CA HIS A 187 7.59 -11.49 -3.52
C HIS A 187 9.00 -12.06 -3.65
N ILE A 188 9.54 -12.59 -2.54
CA ILE A 188 10.92 -13.06 -2.45
C ILE A 188 11.02 -14.53 -2.08
N ASN A 189 12.10 -15.15 -2.56
CA ASN A 189 12.58 -16.47 -2.13
C ASN A 189 14.07 -16.38 -1.80
N LEU A 190 14.58 -17.31 -1.00
CA LEU A 190 16.00 -17.40 -0.69
C LEU A 190 16.83 -17.54 -1.97
N GLY A 191 17.94 -16.80 -2.06
CA GLY A 191 18.85 -16.82 -3.20
C GLY A 191 18.36 -16.06 -4.43
N THR A 192 17.13 -15.54 -4.46
CA THR A 192 16.67 -14.69 -5.55
C THR A 192 17.40 -13.36 -5.53
N TYR A 193 17.90 -12.93 -6.69
CA TYR A 193 18.43 -11.59 -6.88
C TYR A 193 17.31 -10.64 -7.23
N LEU A 194 17.22 -9.51 -6.53
CA LEU A 194 16.30 -8.42 -6.80
C LEU A 194 17.06 -7.15 -7.15
N ASN A 195 16.53 -6.38 -8.09
CA ASN A 195 17.03 -5.06 -8.41
C ASN A 195 16.52 -3.99 -7.45
N ALA A 196 17.19 -2.85 -7.41
CA ALA A 196 16.67 -1.69 -6.69
C ALA A 196 15.28 -1.29 -7.22
N GLY A 197 14.35 -1.02 -6.32
CA GLY A 197 12.94 -0.69 -6.62
C GLY A 197 12.00 -1.90 -6.71
N GLU A 198 12.52 -3.14 -6.78
CA GLU A 198 11.66 -4.32 -6.79
C GLU A 198 11.02 -4.58 -5.42
N PRO A 199 9.75 -5.05 -5.40
CA PRO A 199 9.02 -5.29 -4.17
C PRO A 199 9.52 -6.54 -3.45
N VAL A 200 9.66 -6.43 -2.13
CA VAL A 200 9.97 -7.52 -1.21
C VAL A 200 8.69 -8.11 -0.62
N CYS A 201 7.85 -7.25 -0.06
CA CYS A 201 6.55 -7.62 0.49
C CYS A 201 5.64 -6.40 0.66
N ASP A 202 4.37 -6.66 0.91
CA ASP A 202 3.39 -5.64 1.32
C ASP A 202 3.11 -5.78 2.81
N VAL A 203 3.06 -4.64 3.52
CA VAL A 203 2.70 -4.57 4.94
C VAL A 203 1.46 -3.72 5.09
N VAL A 204 0.45 -4.25 5.80
CA VAL A 204 -0.84 -3.59 6.01
C VAL A 204 -1.14 -3.45 7.49
N ASN A 205 -1.39 -2.23 7.93
CA ASN A 205 -1.85 -1.92 9.28
C ASN A 205 -3.38 -1.81 9.31
N LYS A 206 -4.05 -2.72 10.03
CA LYS A 206 -5.51 -2.78 10.12
C LYS A 206 -6.11 -1.90 11.22
N GLY A 207 -5.32 -1.03 11.84
CA GLY A 207 -5.79 -0.16 12.93
C GLY A 207 -6.85 0.85 12.51
N GLU A 208 -6.91 1.18 11.23
CA GLU A 208 -7.97 2.01 10.64
C GLU A 208 -8.51 1.31 9.40
N THR A 209 -9.81 1.08 9.38
CA THR A 209 -10.50 0.37 8.30
C THR A 209 -11.45 1.31 7.58
N LEU A 210 -11.38 1.31 6.26
CA LEU A 210 -12.28 2.05 5.39
C LEU A 210 -13.12 1.08 4.56
N LEU A 211 -14.27 1.56 4.12
CA LEU A 211 -15.02 0.97 3.02
C LEU A 211 -14.76 1.79 1.77
N GLU A 212 -14.47 1.13 0.70
CA GLU A 212 -14.45 1.68 -0.64
C GLU A 212 -15.70 1.18 -1.35
N LEU A 213 -16.70 2.05 -1.51
CA LEU A 213 -18.01 1.74 -2.07
C LEU A 213 -18.11 2.29 -3.49
N THR A 214 -18.67 1.52 -4.39
CA THR A 214 -18.97 1.94 -5.74
C THR A 214 -20.37 2.53 -5.79
N ALA A 215 -20.47 3.84 -5.99
CA ALA A 215 -21.73 4.56 -6.20
C ALA A 215 -21.88 4.91 -7.68
N TYR A 216 -23.10 5.27 -8.10
CA TYR A 216 -23.40 5.63 -9.48
C TYR A 216 -23.74 7.13 -9.60
N GLU A 217 -23.47 7.71 -10.75
CA GLU A 217 -23.72 9.13 -11.05
C GLU A 217 -25.16 9.57 -10.70
N LYS A 218 -26.14 8.71 -10.92
CA LYS A 218 -27.56 8.95 -10.58
C LYS A 218 -27.82 9.14 -9.08
N ASP A 219 -26.91 8.69 -8.22
CA ASP A 219 -27.06 8.70 -6.76
C ASP A 219 -26.33 9.89 -6.10
N LEU A 220 -25.61 10.70 -6.90
CA LEU A 220 -24.80 11.83 -6.42
C LEU A 220 -25.57 12.81 -5.55
N ASP A 221 -26.80 13.18 -5.95
CA ASP A 221 -27.65 14.11 -5.19
C ASP A 221 -28.03 13.59 -3.80
N SER A 222 -27.87 12.28 -3.60
CA SER A 222 -28.19 11.61 -2.32
C SER A 222 -26.98 11.33 -1.44
N LEU A 223 -25.77 11.55 -1.95
CA LEU A 223 -24.53 11.25 -1.28
C LEU A 223 -23.90 12.52 -0.72
N GLN A 224 -23.67 12.55 0.59
CA GLN A 224 -22.97 13.63 1.26
C GLN A 224 -21.95 13.10 2.27
N VAL A 225 -20.89 13.84 2.46
CA VAL A 225 -19.93 13.58 3.54
C VAL A 225 -20.66 13.67 4.87
N GLY A 226 -20.42 12.69 5.77
CA GLY A 226 -21.10 12.60 7.04
C GLY A 226 -22.32 11.66 7.06
N CYS A 227 -22.82 11.21 5.88
CA CYS A 227 -23.92 10.24 5.83
C CYS A 227 -23.57 8.95 6.57
N PRO A 228 -24.51 8.43 7.40
CA PRO A 228 -24.34 7.15 8.06
C PRO A 228 -24.48 6.00 7.04
N VAL A 229 -23.62 5.01 7.20
CA VAL A 229 -23.55 3.82 6.36
C VAL A 229 -23.75 2.60 7.23
N GLU A 230 -24.72 1.75 6.87
CA GLU A 230 -24.85 0.41 7.43
C GLU A 230 -24.33 -0.60 6.43
N PHE A 231 -23.47 -1.51 6.84
CA PHE A 231 -22.89 -2.49 5.94
C PHE A 231 -22.80 -3.89 6.53
N GLN A 232 -22.79 -4.86 5.66
CA GLN A 232 -22.56 -6.27 5.98
C GLN A 232 -21.35 -6.76 5.21
N VAL A 233 -20.54 -7.59 5.86
CA VAL A 233 -19.32 -8.17 5.26
C VAL A 233 -19.63 -9.59 4.81
N ASN A 234 -19.34 -9.89 3.55
CA ASN A 234 -19.51 -11.24 3.02
C ASN A 234 -18.63 -12.24 3.80
N GLY A 235 -19.23 -13.33 4.24
CA GLY A 235 -18.53 -14.35 5.05
C GLY A 235 -18.55 -14.12 6.56
N MET A 236 -19.19 -13.04 7.06
CA MET A 236 -19.35 -12.76 8.49
C MET A 236 -20.80 -12.94 9.00
N GLY A 237 -21.65 -13.60 8.23
CA GLY A 237 -23.06 -13.81 8.56
C GLY A 237 -23.90 -12.55 8.36
N ALA A 238 -25.04 -12.48 9.08
CA ALA A 238 -25.98 -11.35 8.99
C ALA A 238 -25.63 -10.17 9.92
N GLN A 239 -24.41 -10.12 10.44
CA GLN A 239 -23.96 -9.03 11.32
C GLN A 239 -23.84 -7.72 10.53
N THR A 240 -24.49 -6.67 11.04
CA THR A 240 -24.46 -5.33 10.48
C THR A 240 -23.48 -4.47 11.29
N PHE A 241 -22.70 -3.69 10.56
CA PHE A 241 -21.71 -2.75 11.11
C PHE A 241 -22.03 -1.33 10.64
N GLU A 242 -21.46 -0.36 11.32
CA GLU A 242 -21.65 1.05 11.00
C GLU A 242 -20.38 1.71 10.49
N ALA A 243 -20.57 2.60 9.54
CA ALA A 243 -19.53 3.48 8.99
C ALA A 243 -20.10 4.88 8.74
N THR A 244 -19.22 5.82 8.45
CA THR A 244 -19.59 7.19 8.07
C THR A 244 -18.86 7.60 6.82
N VAL A 245 -19.55 8.18 5.85
CA VAL A 245 -18.94 8.71 4.61
C VAL A 245 -17.96 9.81 4.97
N ILE A 246 -16.70 9.67 4.55
CA ILE A 246 -15.63 10.65 4.81
C ILE A 246 -15.22 11.43 3.56
N THR A 247 -15.32 10.79 2.39
CA THR A 247 -15.03 11.46 1.11
C THR A 247 -15.75 10.79 -0.04
N ILE A 248 -16.01 11.57 -1.08
CA ILE A 248 -16.65 11.15 -2.31
C ILE A 248 -15.70 11.50 -3.45
N GLY A 249 -15.41 10.53 -4.32
CA GLY A 249 -14.56 10.71 -5.49
C GLY A 249 -15.07 11.86 -6.37
N GLN A 250 -14.16 12.58 -6.96
CA GLN A 250 -14.48 13.70 -7.84
C GLN A 250 -14.40 13.31 -9.33
N GLU A 251 -14.02 12.08 -9.60
CA GLU A 251 -13.91 11.52 -10.94
C GLU A 251 -14.95 10.41 -11.10
N VAL A 252 -15.65 10.43 -12.22
CA VAL A 252 -16.59 9.39 -12.62
C VAL A 252 -15.91 8.50 -13.64
N ASP A 253 -15.89 7.20 -13.41
CA ASP A 253 -15.41 6.21 -14.36
C ASP A 253 -16.27 6.21 -15.63
N ASP A 254 -15.67 6.47 -16.78
CA ASP A 254 -16.36 6.63 -18.06
C ASP A 254 -17.04 5.35 -18.55
N VAL A 255 -16.56 4.20 -18.13
CA VAL A 255 -17.06 2.89 -18.58
C VAL A 255 -18.31 2.50 -17.79
N ASN A 256 -18.24 2.63 -16.47
CA ASN A 256 -19.29 2.14 -15.57
C ASN A 256 -20.19 3.24 -15.02
N ARG A 257 -19.91 4.51 -15.34
CA ARG A 257 -20.59 5.68 -14.77
C ARG A 257 -20.66 5.61 -13.24
N SER A 258 -19.58 5.19 -12.64
CA SER A 258 -19.43 5.01 -11.20
C SER A 258 -18.37 5.93 -10.60
N LEU A 259 -18.51 6.17 -9.31
CA LEU A 259 -17.56 6.93 -8.52
C LEU A 259 -17.27 6.20 -7.21
N GLN A 260 -16.11 6.44 -6.64
CA GLN A 260 -15.68 5.82 -5.39
C GLN A 260 -16.14 6.67 -4.21
N VAL A 261 -16.77 6.03 -3.23
CA VAL A 261 -17.17 6.65 -1.96
C VAL A 261 -16.42 5.95 -0.83
N TYR A 262 -15.70 6.72 -0.04
CA TYR A 262 -14.97 6.18 1.10
C TYR A 262 -15.73 6.46 2.39
N ALA A 263 -15.93 5.41 3.19
CA ALA A 263 -16.54 5.53 4.49
C ALA A 263 -15.64 4.93 5.58
N ARG A 264 -15.53 5.62 6.71
CA ARG A 264 -14.77 5.16 7.87
C ARG A 264 -15.62 4.27 8.75
N VAL A 265 -15.13 3.08 9.04
CA VAL A 265 -15.77 2.14 9.95
C VAL A 265 -15.67 2.67 11.36
N LYS A 266 -16.80 2.73 12.12
CA LYS A 266 -16.83 3.24 13.48
C LYS A 266 -16.14 2.31 14.47
N GLU A 267 -16.39 1.00 14.34
CA GLU A 267 -15.82 -0.02 15.22
C GLU A 267 -14.98 -1.01 14.40
N PRO A 268 -13.64 -0.84 14.39
CA PRO A 268 -12.77 -1.77 13.70
C PRO A 268 -12.89 -3.18 14.30
N ASN A 269 -13.03 -4.18 13.44
CA ASN A 269 -13.07 -5.57 13.85
C ASN A 269 -11.77 -6.28 13.43
N SER A 270 -11.15 -7.02 14.36
CA SER A 270 -9.91 -7.76 14.09
C SER A 270 -10.03 -8.81 12.97
N ARG A 271 -11.26 -9.25 12.69
CA ARG A 271 -11.58 -10.20 11.61
C ARG A 271 -11.65 -9.54 10.24
N PHE A 272 -11.73 -8.22 10.14
CA PHE A 272 -11.71 -7.53 8.86
C PHE A 272 -10.38 -7.75 8.15
N ARG A 273 -10.47 -7.98 6.85
CA ARG A 273 -9.32 -8.11 5.95
C ARG A 273 -9.53 -7.18 4.77
N PRO A 274 -8.54 -6.36 4.38
CA PRO A 274 -8.60 -5.64 3.10
C PRO A 274 -8.90 -6.61 1.96
N GLY A 275 -9.76 -6.15 1.03
CA GLY A 275 -10.26 -6.98 -0.07
C GLY A 275 -11.54 -7.77 0.23
N MET A 276 -12.05 -7.81 1.46
CA MET A 276 -13.35 -8.41 1.74
C MET A 276 -14.48 -7.60 1.11
N TYR A 277 -15.40 -8.28 0.42
CA TYR A 277 -16.57 -7.67 -0.17
C TYR A 277 -17.60 -7.29 0.89
N VAL A 278 -18.21 -6.14 0.67
CA VAL A 278 -19.27 -5.60 1.51
C VAL A 278 -20.49 -5.19 0.69
N SER A 279 -21.65 -5.32 1.31
CA SER A 279 -22.89 -4.69 0.83
C SER A 279 -23.30 -3.64 1.85
N ALA A 280 -23.45 -2.40 1.38
CA ALA A 280 -23.68 -1.24 2.23
C ALA A 280 -24.97 -0.51 1.84
N LYS A 281 -25.62 0.09 2.83
CA LYS A 281 -26.76 0.99 2.66
C LYS A 281 -26.39 2.36 3.22
N ILE A 282 -26.46 3.38 2.41
CA ILE A 282 -26.24 4.76 2.83
C ILE A 282 -27.61 5.39 3.10
N ARG A 283 -27.78 5.95 4.29
CA ARG A 283 -28.98 6.69 4.64
C ARG A 283 -28.79 8.17 4.31
N LYS A 284 -29.81 8.79 3.71
CA LYS A 284 -29.83 10.25 3.55
C LYS A 284 -29.90 10.90 4.94
N ASN A 285 -29.12 11.94 5.15
CA ASN A 285 -29.42 12.92 6.19
C ASN A 285 -30.53 13.82 5.64
N ASP A 286 -31.70 13.73 6.23
CA ASP A 286 -32.79 14.68 6.01
C ASP A 286 -32.42 16.05 6.56
#